data_9726a978bd0d4b562cc91bb2f0941dc9
#
_entry.id   9726a978bd0d4b562cc91bb2f0941dc9
#
_cell.length_a   1.000
_cell.length_b   1.000
_cell.length_c   1.000
_cell.angle_alpha   90.00
_cell.angle_beta   90.00
_cell.angle_gamma   90.00
#
_symmetry.space_group_name_H-M   'P 1'
#
loop_
_entity.id
_entity.type
_entity.pdbx_description
1 polymer ?
#
loop_
_entity_poly.entity_id
_entity_poly.type
_entity_poly.pdbx_seq_one_letter_code
_entity_poly.pdbx_strand_id
1 'polypeptide(L)'
;HITDTNNPYRFDLRRGALARVGGGGIHFSDEMFKNKKDLVQVYLGVIQNRTIEMDGYKWPIDTMIIATSNNSEFNRFLAEKEEAPIIDRCRISYISHNTHYRQQEQLTAYAIGSDNKTTLTREAMHQDPNLNYAASIAVILTRLPHSEKLTPIETMKLAAGEVAGEKSIKALAEVIDTLSQDTDITNRFGQKGLGQRNLGRA
;
A
#
# COMPACT_ATOMS: atom_id res chain seq x y z
N HIS A 1 -3.99 22.74 25.92
CA HIS A 1 -3.75 22.57 27.36
C HIS A 1 -2.99 23.77 27.88
N ILE A 2 -3.54 24.45 28.86
CA ILE A 2 -2.89 25.56 29.57
C ILE A 2 -2.01 24.89 30.61
N THR A 3 -0.68 24.92 30.40
CA THR A 3 0.25 24.21 31.30
C THR A 3 1.30 25.09 31.93
N ASP A 4 1.47 26.34 31.47
CA ASP A 4 2.44 27.26 32.06
C ASP A 4 1.75 28.56 32.50
N THR A 5 1.72 28.79 33.82
CA THR A 5 1.19 30.00 34.45
C THR A 5 2.05 31.24 34.21
N ASN A 6 3.32 31.06 33.80
CA ASN A 6 4.25 32.15 33.51
C ASN A 6 4.23 32.57 32.02
N ASN A 7 3.54 31.81 31.13
CA ASN A 7 3.38 32.20 29.74
C ASN A 7 2.25 33.23 29.60
N PRO A 8 2.54 34.48 29.19
CA PRO A 8 1.53 35.53 29.06
C PRO A 8 0.42 35.18 28.06
N TYR A 9 0.68 34.27 27.12
CA TYR A 9 -0.30 33.81 26.13
C TYR A 9 -1.08 32.57 26.56
N ARG A 10 -0.68 31.89 27.65
CA ARG A 10 -1.30 30.65 28.16
C ARG A 10 -1.45 29.51 27.13
N PHE A 11 -0.61 29.47 26.11
CA PHE A 11 -0.59 28.44 25.09
C PHE A 11 0.72 27.65 25.13
N ASP A 12 0.59 26.33 25.13
CA ASP A 12 1.72 25.44 24.97
C ASP A 12 1.70 24.87 23.54
N LEU A 13 2.76 25.13 22.78
CA LEU A 13 2.90 24.64 21.42
C LEU A 13 3.33 23.18 21.45
N ARG A 14 2.42 22.26 21.16
CA ARG A 14 2.75 20.84 21.05
C ARG A 14 3.12 20.48 19.62
N ARG A 15 4.35 20.00 19.44
CA ARG A 15 4.81 19.51 18.14
C ARG A 15 4.02 18.27 17.71
N GLY A 16 3.40 18.32 16.53
CA GLY A 16 2.79 17.16 15.88
C GLY A 16 3.81 16.12 15.43
N ALA A 17 3.35 14.98 14.90
CA ALA A 17 4.22 13.87 14.49
C ALA A 17 5.32 14.31 13.51
N LEU A 18 4.96 15.07 12.48
CA LEU A 18 5.90 15.56 11.47
C LEU A 18 6.99 16.48 12.08
N ALA A 19 6.59 17.39 12.95
CA ALA A 19 7.55 18.31 13.59
C ALA A 19 8.45 17.61 14.63
N ARG A 20 8.02 16.48 15.19
CA ARG A 20 8.86 15.69 16.12
C ARG A 20 10.00 14.95 15.44
N VAL A 21 9.84 14.58 14.17
CA VAL A 21 10.89 13.88 13.39
C VAL A 21 11.73 14.86 12.56
N GLY A 22 11.53 16.16 12.72
CA GLY A 22 12.18 17.21 11.93
C GLY A 22 13.71 17.34 12.08
N GLY A 23 14.34 16.53 12.89
CA GLY A 23 15.81 16.51 13.08
C GLY A 23 16.52 15.38 12.34
N GLY A 24 16.03 14.92 11.17
CA GLY A 24 16.66 13.85 10.38
C GLY A 24 15.96 12.50 10.48
N GLY A 25 14.67 12.45 10.89
CA GLY A 25 13.90 11.24 11.02
C GLY A 25 13.13 10.84 9.75
N ILE A 26 12.35 9.76 9.87
CA ILE A 26 11.40 9.30 8.84
C ILE A 26 9.99 9.56 9.34
N HIS A 27 9.19 10.23 8.51
CA HIS A 27 7.76 10.39 8.73
C HIS A 27 6.99 9.46 7.80
N PHE A 28 6.19 8.58 8.39
CA PHE A 28 5.30 7.69 7.65
C PHE A 28 3.87 8.23 7.69
N SER A 29 3.27 8.44 6.52
CA SER A 29 1.89 8.89 6.37
C SER A 29 1.07 7.81 5.66
N ASP A 30 0.21 7.14 6.40
CA ASP A 30 -0.70 6.15 5.84
C ASP A 30 -1.92 6.84 5.21
N GLU A 31 -2.37 6.33 4.06
CA GLU A 31 -3.50 6.88 3.29
C GLU A 31 -3.42 8.41 3.10
N MET A 32 -2.25 8.90 2.69
CA MET A 32 -1.95 10.34 2.63
C MET A 32 -2.99 11.15 1.86
N PHE A 33 -3.44 10.68 0.69
CA PHE A 33 -4.37 11.41 -0.19
C PHE A 33 -5.84 11.27 0.22
N LYS A 34 -6.13 10.57 1.32
CA LYS A 34 -7.46 10.56 1.96
C LYS A 34 -7.67 11.78 2.85
N ASN A 35 -6.59 12.43 3.26
CA ASN A 35 -6.63 13.60 4.11
C ASN A 35 -7.18 14.82 3.37
N LYS A 36 -7.57 15.85 4.15
CA LYS A 36 -7.97 17.14 3.59
C LYS A 36 -6.81 17.78 2.83
N LYS A 37 -7.13 18.49 1.77
CA LYS A 37 -6.20 19.18 0.88
C LYS A 37 -5.18 20.04 1.63
N ASP A 38 -5.64 20.85 2.59
CA ASP A 38 -4.79 21.74 3.38
C ASP A 38 -3.67 20.97 4.11
N LEU A 39 -3.97 19.75 4.60
CA LEU A 39 -2.97 18.92 5.25
C LEU A 39 -1.94 18.38 4.26
N VAL A 40 -2.38 18.02 3.05
CA VAL A 40 -1.45 17.55 2.00
C VAL A 40 -0.53 18.68 1.56
N GLN A 41 -1.00 19.91 1.50
CA GLN A 41 -0.18 21.09 1.17
C GLN A 41 0.92 21.38 2.21
N VAL A 42 0.71 21.04 3.48
CA VAL A 42 1.78 21.12 4.49
C VAL A 42 2.97 20.25 4.11
N TYR A 43 2.73 19.05 3.57
CA TYR A 43 3.79 18.19 3.08
C TYR A 43 4.58 18.81 1.92
N LEU A 44 3.92 19.57 1.05
CA LEU A 44 4.58 20.27 -0.04
C LEU A 44 5.64 21.26 0.51
N GLY A 45 5.30 22.04 1.52
CA GLY A 45 6.22 22.94 2.20
C GLY A 45 7.45 22.21 2.76
N VAL A 46 7.23 21.05 3.38
CA VAL A 46 8.33 20.23 3.91
C VAL A 46 9.20 19.65 2.77
N ILE A 47 8.58 19.12 1.71
CA ILE A 47 9.30 18.52 0.58
C ILE A 47 10.14 19.57 -0.16
N GLN A 48 9.58 20.77 -0.37
CA GLN A 48 10.24 21.84 -1.11
C GLN A 48 11.26 22.63 -0.31
N ASN A 49 10.81 23.11 0.84
CA ASN A 49 11.51 24.15 1.59
C ASN A 49 12.17 23.62 2.86
N ARG A 50 11.94 22.34 3.19
CA ARG A 50 12.37 21.75 4.47
C ARG A 50 11.89 22.54 5.67
N THR A 51 10.69 23.14 5.55
CA THR A 51 10.09 23.96 6.60
C THR A 51 8.60 23.74 6.71
N ILE A 52 8.06 23.90 7.91
CA ILE A 52 6.64 24.11 8.16
C ILE A 52 6.47 25.56 8.57
N GLU A 53 5.51 26.24 7.94
CA GLU A 53 5.11 27.60 8.31
C GLU A 53 3.74 27.55 8.99
N MET A 54 3.66 28.09 10.21
CA MET A 54 2.44 28.11 11.00
C MET A 54 2.45 29.37 11.88
N ASP A 55 1.37 30.16 11.81
CA ASP A 55 1.21 31.39 12.58
C ASP A 55 2.40 32.37 12.47
N GLY A 56 3.01 32.48 11.27
CA GLY A 56 4.14 33.34 11.00
C GLY A 56 5.50 32.78 11.47
N TYR A 57 5.54 31.62 12.07
CA TYR A 57 6.77 30.94 12.47
C TYR A 57 7.17 29.90 11.43
N LYS A 58 8.46 29.91 11.05
CA LYS A 58 9.06 28.87 10.20
C LYS A 58 9.84 27.88 11.03
N TRP A 59 9.43 26.61 10.95
CA TRP A 59 10.10 25.52 11.64
C TRP A 59 10.89 24.69 10.64
N PRO A 60 12.22 24.56 10.82
CA PRO A 60 13.01 23.69 9.96
C PRO A 60 12.63 22.23 10.20
N ILE A 61 12.38 21.49 9.12
CA ILE A 61 12.00 20.08 9.14
C ILE A 61 12.89 19.34 8.16
N ASP A 62 13.90 18.65 8.67
CA ASP A 62 14.70 17.71 7.88
C ASP A 62 14.21 16.30 8.13
N THR A 63 13.36 15.79 7.24
CA THR A 63 12.77 14.47 7.36
C THR A 63 12.57 13.83 5.98
N MET A 64 12.67 12.52 5.94
CA MET A 64 12.20 11.72 4.81
C MET A 64 10.72 11.40 5.00
N ILE A 65 9.91 11.66 3.99
CA ILE A 65 8.49 11.34 4.00
C ILE A 65 8.26 10.09 3.18
N ILE A 66 7.65 9.09 3.79
CA ILE A 66 7.15 7.87 3.13
C ILE A 66 5.64 7.86 3.30
N ALA A 67 4.90 7.73 2.19
CA ALA A 67 3.45 7.74 2.23
C ALA A 67 2.85 6.56 1.49
N THR A 68 1.67 6.11 1.92
CA THR A 68 0.86 5.14 1.19
C THR A 68 -0.44 5.78 0.71
N SER A 69 -1.02 5.23 -0.34
CA SER A 69 -2.33 5.62 -0.83
C SER A 69 -2.99 4.51 -1.63
N ASN A 70 -4.30 4.55 -1.72
CA ASN A 70 -5.07 3.72 -2.65
C ASN A 70 -5.03 4.31 -4.05
N ASN A 71 -5.07 3.48 -5.10
CA ASN A 71 -5.07 3.93 -6.49
C ASN A 71 -6.25 4.88 -6.79
N SER A 72 -7.44 4.64 -6.24
CA SER A 72 -8.61 5.49 -6.46
C SER A 72 -8.45 6.90 -5.87
N GLU A 73 -7.88 7.00 -4.68
CA GLU A 73 -7.60 8.27 -4.01
C GLU A 73 -6.46 9.02 -4.70
N PHE A 74 -5.43 8.29 -5.10
CA PHE A 74 -4.31 8.84 -5.86
C PHE A 74 -4.76 9.36 -7.22
N ASN A 75 -5.57 8.60 -7.97
CA ASN A 75 -6.09 9.04 -9.27
C ASN A 75 -7.01 10.26 -9.14
N ARG A 76 -7.83 10.33 -8.07
CA ARG A 76 -8.62 11.52 -7.77
C ARG A 76 -7.73 12.73 -7.52
N PHE A 77 -6.67 12.54 -6.75
CA PHE A 77 -5.69 13.59 -6.46
C PHE A 77 -4.97 14.06 -7.73
N LEU A 78 -4.57 13.14 -8.62
CA LEU A 78 -3.96 13.45 -9.91
C LEU A 78 -4.87 14.25 -10.86
N ALA A 79 -6.19 14.08 -10.74
CA ALA A 79 -7.15 14.81 -11.56
C ALA A 79 -7.24 16.30 -11.20
N GLU A 80 -6.75 16.68 -10.02
CA GLU A 80 -6.73 18.06 -9.56
C GLU A 80 -5.45 18.75 -10.03
N LYS A 81 -5.55 19.66 -11.01
CA LYS A 81 -4.39 20.35 -11.63
C LYS A 81 -3.52 21.12 -10.62
N GLU A 82 -4.10 21.57 -9.52
CA GLU A 82 -3.40 22.32 -8.46
C GLU A 82 -2.42 21.46 -7.67
N GLU A 83 -2.55 20.14 -7.76
CA GLU A 83 -1.74 19.18 -6.99
C GLU A 83 -0.51 18.64 -7.78
N ALA A 84 -0.40 18.98 -9.07
CA ALA A 84 0.73 18.55 -9.90
C ALA A 84 2.11 18.85 -9.27
N PRO A 85 2.36 20.00 -8.61
CA PRO A 85 3.66 20.28 -8.01
C PRO A 85 4.08 19.31 -6.90
N ILE A 86 3.12 18.65 -6.22
CA ILE A 86 3.44 17.65 -5.20
C ILE A 86 3.93 16.37 -5.87
N ILE A 87 3.22 15.94 -6.90
CA ILE A 87 3.51 14.70 -7.63
C ILE A 87 4.88 14.75 -8.29
N ASP A 88 5.24 15.88 -8.90
CA ASP A 88 6.53 16.06 -9.57
C ASP A 88 7.74 15.88 -8.63
N ARG A 89 7.51 15.98 -7.32
CA ARG A 89 8.54 15.84 -6.28
C ARG A 89 8.50 14.51 -5.57
N CYS A 90 7.54 13.66 -5.89
CA CYS A 90 7.35 12.35 -5.28
C CYS A 90 7.93 11.25 -6.17
N ARG A 91 8.64 10.31 -5.55
CA ARG A 91 8.96 9.05 -6.20
C ARG A 91 7.81 8.08 -5.99
N ILE A 92 7.08 7.78 -7.05
CA ILE A 92 5.92 6.90 -6.99
C ILE A 92 6.36 5.47 -7.30
N SER A 93 5.91 4.54 -6.48
CA SER A 93 6.11 3.11 -6.68
C SER A 93 4.79 2.38 -6.51
N TYR A 94 4.38 1.65 -7.54
CA TYR A 94 3.17 0.84 -7.49
C TYR A 94 3.49 -0.54 -6.92
N ILE A 95 2.79 -0.90 -5.85
CA ILE A 95 2.96 -2.19 -5.19
C ILE A 95 1.82 -3.10 -5.65
N SER A 96 2.17 -4.21 -6.29
CA SER A 96 1.21 -5.24 -6.70
C SER A 96 0.71 -6.06 -5.52
N HIS A 97 -0.44 -6.69 -5.67
CA HIS A 97 -0.85 -7.76 -4.77
C HIS A 97 0.18 -8.90 -4.78
N ASN A 98 0.23 -9.64 -3.68
CA ASN A 98 1.04 -10.85 -3.63
C ASN A 98 0.58 -11.84 -4.71
N THR A 99 1.51 -12.30 -5.54
CA THR A 99 1.27 -13.28 -6.63
C THR A 99 1.87 -14.64 -6.34
N HIS A 100 2.53 -14.80 -5.19
CA HIS A 100 3.13 -16.06 -4.75
C HIS A 100 2.13 -16.86 -3.91
N TYR A 101 1.57 -17.94 -4.43
CA TYR A 101 0.46 -18.68 -3.81
C TYR A 101 0.81 -19.29 -2.45
N ARG A 102 2.05 -19.76 -2.21
CA ARG A 102 2.47 -20.29 -0.90
C ARG A 102 2.57 -19.21 0.17
N GLN A 103 3.01 -18.02 -0.20
CA GLN A 103 2.98 -16.87 0.73
C GLN A 103 1.54 -16.42 0.99
N GLN A 104 0.69 -16.48 -0.04
CA GLN A 104 -0.72 -16.19 0.10
C GLN A 104 -1.42 -17.18 1.05
N GLU A 105 -1.04 -18.44 1.05
CA GLU A 105 -1.55 -19.46 1.99
C GLU A 105 -1.30 -19.05 3.45
N GLN A 106 -0.10 -18.60 3.78
CA GLN A 106 0.22 -18.09 5.12
C GLN A 106 -0.60 -16.85 5.47
N LEU A 107 -0.78 -15.92 4.54
CA LEU A 107 -1.59 -14.72 4.73
C LEU A 107 -3.08 -15.08 4.90
N THR A 108 -3.58 -16.06 4.15
CA THR A 108 -4.96 -16.55 4.25
C THR A 108 -5.20 -17.21 5.61
N ALA A 109 -4.30 -18.08 6.03
CA ALA A 109 -4.37 -18.71 7.36
C ALA A 109 -4.34 -17.68 8.49
N TYR A 110 -3.51 -16.63 8.37
CA TYR A 110 -3.48 -15.54 9.33
C TYR A 110 -4.80 -14.75 9.34
N ALA A 111 -5.34 -14.40 8.18
CA ALA A 111 -6.58 -13.63 8.07
C ALA A 111 -7.78 -14.39 8.66
N ILE A 112 -7.93 -15.67 8.32
CA ILE A 112 -8.99 -16.54 8.89
C ILE A 112 -8.77 -16.72 10.39
N GLY A 113 -7.53 -16.91 10.85
CA GLY A 113 -7.22 -17.07 12.28
C GLY A 113 -7.41 -15.80 13.11
N SER A 114 -7.26 -14.60 12.52
CA SER A 114 -7.43 -13.34 13.24
C SER A 114 -8.90 -12.97 13.43
N ASP A 115 -9.77 -13.30 12.49
CA ASP A 115 -11.20 -13.03 12.61
C ASP A 115 -11.90 -13.98 13.60
N ASN A 116 -11.34 -15.18 13.82
CA ASN A 116 -11.85 -16.15 14.80
C ASN A 116 -11.60 -15.74 16.29
N LYS A 117 -11.07 -14.56 16.57
CA LYS A 117 -11.00 -14.02 17.94
C LYS A 117 -12.38 -13.61 18.50
N THR A 118 -13.38 -13.52 17.66
CA THR A 118 -14.75 -13.23 18.07
C THR A 118 -15.57 -14.53 18.12
N THR A 119 -15.62 -15.17 19.26
CA THR A 119 -16.72 -15.98 19.80
C THR A 119 -16.92 -17.45 19.39
N LEU A 120 -16.13 -18.06 18.56
CA LEU A 120 -16.23 -19.52 18.44
C LEU A 120 -14.95 -20.16 18.99
N THR A 121 -15.10 -20.91 20.07
CA THR A 121 -14.02 -21.69 20.66
C THR A 121 -13.31 -22.49 19.57
N ARG A 122 -12.01 -22.39 19.56
CA ARG A 122 -11.06 -23.03 18.62
C ARG A 122 -11.29 -24.54 18.42
N GLU A 123 -12.18 -25.14 19.21
CA GLU A 123 -12.53 -26.55 19.24
C GLU A 123 -13.67 -26.94 18.26
N ALA A 124 -14.40 -25.96 17.71
CA ALA A 124 -15.61 -26.25 16.93
C ALA A 124 -15.45 -26.23 15.40
N MET A 125 -14.32 -25.80 14.88
CA MET A 125 -14.13 -25.75 13.40
C MET A 125 -12.97 -26.67 12.98
N HIS A 126 -13.30 -27.89 12.64
CA HIS A 126 -12.40 -28.72 11.86
C HIS A 126 -12.34 -28.14 10.45
N GLN A 127 -11.28 -27.39 10.17
CA GLN A 127 -11.01 -26.92 8.80
C GLN A 127 -10.22 -28.00 8.06
N ASP A 128 -10.64 -28.28 6.84
CA ASP A 128 -9.86 -29.09 5.91
C ASP A 128 -8.47 -28.45 5.77
N PRO A 129 -7.37 -29.17 6.00
CA PRO A 129 -6.02 -28.62 5.92
C PRO A 129 -5.69 -28.05 4.54
N ASN A 130 -6.37 -28.48 3.48
CA ASN A 130 -6.19 -27.98 2.13
C ASN A 130 -7.03 -26.73 1.80
N LEU A 131 -7.94 -26.31 2.69
CA LEU A 131 -8.84 -25.18 2.42
C LEU A 131 -8.05 -23.89 2.19
N ASN A 132 -7.10 -23.58 3.05
CA ASN A 132 -6.26 -22.39 2.94
C ASN A 132 -5.44 -22.40 1.64
N TYR A 133 -4.92 -23.57 1.27
CA TYR A 133 -4.19 -23.78 0.02
C TYR A 133 -5.07 -23.53 -1.21
N ALA A 134 -6.23 -24.16 -1.26
CA ALA A 134 -7.19 -24.01 -2.37
C ALA A 134 -7.70 -22.56 -2.50
N ALA A 135 -8.05 -21.91 -1.38
CA ALA A 135 -8.46 -20.53 -1.34
C ALA A 135 -7.32 -19.59 -1.84
N SER A 136 -6.10 -19.88 -1.48
CA SER A 136 -4.92 -19.09 -1.89
C SER A 136 -4.69 -19.19 -3.39
N ILE A 137 -4.79 -20.38 -3.97
CA ILE A 137 -4.70 -20.57 -5.42
C ILE A 137 -5.83 -19.78 -6.12
N ALA A 138 -7.06 -19.91 -5.67
CA ALA A 138 -8.20 -19.20 -6.25
C ALA A 138 -7.97 -17.68 -6.25
N VAL A 139 -7.50 -17.11 -5.12
CA VAL A 139 -7.19 -15.70 -4.99
C VAL A 139 -6.08 -15.27 -5.93
N ILE A 140 -4.99 -16.04 -5.99
CA ILE A 140 -3.87 -15.72 -6.90
C ILE A 140 -4.34 -15.74 -8.35
N LEU A 141 -5.13 -16.71 -8.75
CA LEU A 141 -5.65 -16.78 -10.12
C LEU A 141 -6.49 -15.55 -10.50
N THR A 142 -7.18 -14.91 -9.54
CA THR A 142 -7.89 -13.63 -9.81
C THR A 142 -6.96 -12.45 -10.03
N ARG A 143 -5.71 -12.53 -9.56
CA ARG A 143 -4.71 -11.46 -9.64
C ARG A 143 -3.81 -11.55 -10.85
N LEU A 144 -3.75 -12.74 -11.46
CA LEU A 144 -2.90 -12.96 -12.62
C LEU A 144 -3.59 -12.46 -13.90
N PRO A 145 -2.85 -11.79 -14.78
CA PRO A 145 -3.38 -11.35 -16.06
C PRO A 145 -3.59 -12.55 -16.98
N HIS A 146 -4.53 -12.41 -17.90
CA HIS A 146 -4.64 -13.33 -19.02
C HIS A 146 -3.51 -13.08 -20.02
N SER A 147 -2.88 -14.14 -20.48
CA SER A 147 -1.84 -14.07 -21.52
C SER A 147 -2.03 -15.22 -22.50
N GLU A 148 -1.79 -14.95 -23.78
CA GLU A 148 -1.78 -16.00 -24.81
C GLU A 148 -0.54 -16.91 -24.73
N LYS A 149 0.54 -16.40 -24.13
CA LYS A 149 1.83 -17.12 -24.00
C LYS A 149 1.87 -18.12 -22.83
N LEU A 150 1.14 -17.84 -21.76
CA LEU A 150 1.14 -18.60 -20.52
C LEU A 150 -0.29 -18.82 -20.02
N THR A 151 -0.60 -20.03 -19.64
CA THR A 151 -1.82 -20.32 -18.89
C THR A 151 -1.76 -19.71 -17.49
N PRO A 152 -2.90 -19.44 -16.84
CA PRO A 152 -2.91 -18.91 -15.46
C PRO A 152 -2.15 -19.78 -14.46
N ILE A 153 -2.19 -21.11 -14.62
CA ILE A 153 -1.46 -22.05 -13.76
C ILE A 153 0.06 -21.96 -14.00
N GLU A 154 0.49 -21.89 -15.26
CA GLU A 154 1.92 -21.70 -15.59
C GLU A 154 2.42 -20.36 -15.04
N THR A 155 1.64 -19.30 -15.23
CA THR A 155 1.97 -17.97 -14.68
C THR A 155 2.10 -18.01 -13.16
N MET A 156 1.19 -18.67 -12.47
CA MET A 156 1.21 -18.83 -11.02
C MET A 156 2.46 -19.58 -10.55
N LYS A 157 2.78 -20.71 -11.19
CA LYS A 157 3.99 -21.51 -10.85
C LYS A 157 5.26 -20.71 -11.08
N LEU A 158 5.39 -20.06 -12.23
CA LEU A 158 6.55 -19.25 -12.55
C LEU A 158 6.71 -18.05 -11.61
N ALA A 159 5.60 -17.39 -11.24
CA ALA A 159 5.61 -16.31 -10.24
C ALA A 159 6.03 -16.79 -8.84
N ALA A 160 5.82 -18.07 -8.54
CA ALA A 160 6.31 -18.73 -7.32
C ALA A 160 7.75 -19.26 -7.44
N GLY A 161 8.42 -19.07 -8.58
CA GLY A 161 9.76 -19.60 -8.84
C GLY A 161 9.78 -21.10 -9.13
N GLU A 162 8.65 -21.69 -9.48
CA GLU A 162 8.51 -23.12 -9.76
C GLU A 162 8.61 -23.42 -11.26
N VAL A 163 8.91 -24.66 -11.57
CA VAL A 163 8.95 -25.14 -12.96
C VAL A 163 7.52 -25.29 -13.50
N ALA A 164 7.25 -24.77 -14.69
CA ALA A 164 5.97 -24.85 -15.36
C ALA A 164 6.11 -25.50 -16.76
N GLY A 165 6.29 -26.82 -16.76
CA GLY A 165 6.55 -27.56 -17.99
C GLY A 165 7.82 -27.09 -18.70
N GLU A 166 7.72 -26.82 -20.01
CA GLU A 166 8.83 -26.30 -20.82
C GLU A 166 8.97 -24.77 -20.75
N LYS A 167 8.04 -24.09 -20.04
CA LYS A 167 8.03 -22.61 -19.94
C LYS A 167 9.08 -22.12 -18.95
N SER A 168 9.71 -21.02 -19.30
CA SER A 168 10.80 -20.44 -18.51
C SER A 168 10.38 -19.15 -17.83
N ILE A 169 11.15 -18.73 -16.82
CA ILE A 169 11.01 -17.43 -16.15
C ILE A 169 11.12 -16.26 -17.16
N LYS A 170 11.85 -16.45 -18.28
CA LYS A 170 11.94 -15.45 -19.35
C LYS A 170 10.59 -15.18 -19.99
N ALA A 171 9.76 -16.23 -20.19
CA ALA A 171 8.41 -16.06 -20.72
C ALA A 171 7.52 -15.24 -19.76
N LEU A 172 7.66 -15.45 -18.45
CA LEU A 172 6.98 -14.62 -17.46
C LEU A 172 7.46 -13.17 -17.48
N ALA A 173 8.78 -12.95 -17.58
CA ALA A 173 9.37 -11.62 -17.67
C ALA A 173 8.84 -10.85 -18.90
N GLU A 174 8.73 -11.50 -20.05
CA GLU A 174 8.15 -10.89 -21.25
C GLU A 174 6.67 -10.50 -21.06
N VAL A 175 5.88 -11.34 -20.38
CA VAL A 175 4.48 -11.02 -20.06
C VAL A 175 4.41 -9.81 -19.13
N ILE A 176 5.23 -9.77 -18.08
CA ILE A 176 5.29 -8.65 -17.14
C ILE A 176 5.70 -7.37 -17.86
N ASP A 177 6.71 -7.44 -18.71
CA ASP A 177 7.24 -6.29 -19.46
C ASP A 177 6.19 -5.72 -20.41
N THR A 178 5.50 -6.60 -21.16
CA THR A 178 4.39 -6.19 -22.04
C THR A 178 3.30 -5.48 -21.27
N LEU A 179 2.91 -5.99 -20.11
CA LEU A 179 1.86 -5.41 -19.26
C LEU A 179 2.31 -4.14 -18.55
N SER A 180 3.61 -3.97 -18.31
CA SER A 180 4.14 -2.75 -17.67
C SER A 180 4.01 -1.52 -18.56
N GLN A 181 3.92 -1.73 -19.87
CA GLN A 181 3.73 -0.68 -20.88
C GLN A 181 2.26 -0.26 -21.02
N ASP A 182 1.32 -0.99 -20.42
CA ASP A 182 -0.10 -0.61 -20.43
C ASP A 182 -0.29 0.72 -19.69
N THR A 183 -1.01 1.64 -20.32
CA THR A 183 -1.35 2.95 -19.74
C THR A 183 -2.28 2.82 -18.53
N ASP A 184 -3.13 1.79 -18.51
CA ASP A 184 -3.99 1.48 -17.37
C ASP A 184 -3.22 0.62 -16.36
N ILE A 185 -2.87 1.24 -15.24
CA ILE A 185 -2.14 0.60 -14.13
C ILE A 185 -2.88 -0.65 -13.63
N THR A 186 -4.21 -0.67 -13.70
CA THR A 186 -5.01 -1.81 -13.24
C THR A 186 -4.78 -3.06 -14.08
N ASN A 187 -4.31 -2.93 -15.33
CA ASN A 187 -3.98 -4.07 -16.18
C ASN A 187 -2.61 -4.66 -15.91
N ARG A 188 -1.77 -3.97 -15.15
CA ARG A 188 -0.43 -4.44 -14.82
C ARG A 188 -0.46 -5.69 -13.94
N PHE A 189 0.64 -6.44 -13.99
CA PHE A 189 0.78 -7.70 -13.28
C PHE A 189 0.49 -7.55 -11.78
N GLY A 190 -0.46 -8.35 -11.26
CA GLY A 190 -0.81 -8.35 -9.84
C GLY A 190 -1.54 -7.10 -9.33
N GLN A 191 -2.05 -6.22 -10.20
CA GLN A 191 -2.80 -5.02 -9.78
C GLN A 191 -4.31 -5.26 -9.68
N LYS A 192 -4.84 -6.30 -10.33
CA LYS A 192 -6.24 -6.73 -10.24
C LYS A 192 -6.44 -7.85 -9.23
N GLY A 193 -7.69 -8.13 -8.94
CA GLY A 193 -8.11 -9.31 -8.20
C GLY A 193 -8.53 -9.04 -6.76
N LEU A 194 -8.79 -10.13 -6.05
CA LEU A 194 -9.27 -10.09 -4.67
C LEU A 194 -8.18 -9.60 -3.71
N GLY A 195 -8.50 -8.56 -2.97
CA GLY A 195 -7.66 -8.08 -1.88
C GLY A 195 -7.74 -8.98 -0.64
N GLN A 196 -6.72 -8.90 0.22
CA GLN A 196 -6.64 -9.70 1.45
C GLN A 196 -7.85 -9.53 2.38
N ARG A 197 -8.42 -8.32 2.46
CA ARG A 197 -9.58 -8.02 3.32
C ARG A 197 -10.86 -8.75 2.89
N ASN A 198 -10.94 -9.17 1.63
CA ASN A 198 -12.13 -9.86 1.11
C ASN A 198 -12.16 -11.35 1.49
N LEU A 199 -11.01 -11.92 1.88
CA LEU A 199 -10.90 -13.31 2.31
C LEU A 199 -11.46 -13.59 3.69
N GLY A 200 -11.41 -12.61 4.60
CA GLY A 200 -11.95 -12.76 5.96
C GLY A 200 -13.45 -12.50 6.07
N ARG A 201 -14.13 -12.16 4.96
CA ARG A 201 -15.58 -11.84 4.93
C ARG A 201 -16.41 -12.88 4.15
N ALA A 202 -15.77 -13.87 3.59
CA ALA A 202 -16.40 -15.02 2.92
C ALA A 202 -16.48 -16.23 3.88
#